data_0449f62c652876d3fc81e51b714a4e1b
#
_entry.id   0449f62c652876d3fc81e51b714a4e1b
#
_cell.length_a   1.000
_cell.length_b   1.000
_cell.length_c   1.000
_cell.angle_alpha   90.00
_cell.angle_beta   90.00
_cell.angle_gamma   90.00
#
_symmetry.space_group_name_H-M   'P 1'
#
loop_
_entity.id
_entity.type
_entity.pdbx_description
1 polymer ?
#
loop_
_entity_poly.entity_id
_entity_poly.type
_entity_poly.pdbx_seq_one_letter_code
_entity_poly.pdbx_strand_id
1 'polypeptide(L)'
;MKLTSITAALFMAAVALSSCGGAQSATTDNGSIAGGLKETKKQQVAAKRWKNFSIPEIKFEDKAPQSQGSKIYHALIPNPDAYINKVAREVLNTLYRSQKDSIPYFKTLHYTLEDGDGVSAKGGGNGNVTIFYSTRHIQKSFVNNDTARVDFETRGVLLHELTHCFQLEPKGVGDYGSNKTFWCFIEGMADAVRVANDGFHGEQDRPKGGNYKDGYRYTGYFLAWLQQTKDPEFLRKFNHTALQLNPWSWDAAMQLCLGKGVTADGLWHEYQVAMGDIK
;
A
#
# COMPACT_ATOMS: atom_id res chain seq x y z
N MET A 1 1.88 32.50 27.74
CA MET A 1 1.39 31.38 26.95
C MET A 1 1.63 31.67 25.46
N LYS A 2 2.66 31.09 24.86
CA LYS A 2 2.95 31.24 23.41
C LYS A 2 2.49 29.95 22.73
N LEU A 3 1.48 30.05 21.89
CA LEU A 3 1.09 28.97 20.98
C LEU A 3 2.17 28.86 19.90
N THR A 4 2.87 27.73 19.87
CA THR A 4 3.73 27.35 18.76
C THR A 4 2.86 26.63 17.72
N SER A 5 2.69 27.27 16.57
CA SER A 5 2.08 26.66 15.38
C SER A 5 2.99 25.54 14.87
N ILE A 6 2.50 24.32 14.88
CA ILE A 6 3.17 23.19 14.23
C ILE A 6 2.78 23.26 12.76
N THR A 7 3.71 23.75 11.94
CA THR A 7 3.59 23.73 10.49
C THR A 7 3.86 22.29 10.03
N ALA A 8 2.83 21.61 9.52
CA ALA A 8 2.97 20.30 8.91
C ALA A 8 3.80 20.45 7.63
N ALA A 9 5.02 19.95 7.65
CA ALA A 9 5.86 19.91 6.47
C ALA A 9 5.34 18.82 5.52
N LEU A 10 4.85 19.24 4.37
CA LEU A 10 4.49 18.37 3.25
C LEU A 10 5.80 17.86 2.62
N PHE A 11 6.21 16.64 2.90
CA PHE A 11 7.30 15.99 2.19
C PHE A 11 6.71 15.21 1.00
N MET A 12 6.94 15.73 -0.20
CA MET A 12 6.69 15.01 -1.45
C MET A 12 7.81 13.96 -1.64
N ALA A 13 7.47 12.69 -1.49
CA ALA A 13 8.33 11.60 -1.90
C ALA A 13 8.11 11.32 -3.39
N ALA A 14 9.05 11.79 -4.24
CA ALA A 14 9.04 11.46 -5.66
C ALA A 14 9.51 10.01 -5.84
N VAL A 15 8.60 9.11 -6.16
CA VAL A 15 8.95 7.74 -6.59
C VAL A 15 9.36 7.78 -8.05
N ALA A 16 10.67 7.66 -8.33
CA ALA A 16 11.16 7.45 -9.69
C ALA A 16 10.93 5.99 -10.11
N LEU A 17 9.97 5.77 -11.00
CA LEU A 17 9.74 4.47 -11.63
C LEU A 17 10.53 4.41 -12.94
N SER A 18 11.60 3.60 -12.96
CA SER A 18 12.29 3.18 -14.18
C SER A 18 11.49 2.06 -14.84
N SER A 19 10.81 2.33 -15.95
CA SER A 19 10.10 1.35 -16.75
C SER A 19 10.99 0.89 -17.91
N CYS A 20 11.45 -0.36 -17.89
CA CYS A 20 11.95 -1.04 -19.10
C CYS A 20 10.79 -1.81 -19.75
N GLY A 21 10.43 -1.42 -20.97
CA GLY A 21 9.41 -2.07 -21.77
C GLY A 21 9.90 -3.31 -22.48
N GLY A 22 9.10 -4.37 -22.45
CA GLY A 22 9.18 -5.51 -23.37
C GLY A 22 7.82 -5.67 -24.04
N ALA A 23 7.77 -5.46 -25.36
CA ALA A 23 6.55 -5.58 -26.14
C ALA A 23 6.31 -7.05 -26.51
N GLN A 24 5.14 -7.59 -26.17
CA GLN A 24 4.55 -8.75 -26.84
C GLN A 24 3.18 -8.39 -27.42
N SER A 25 3.04 -8.69 -28.69
CA SER A 25 1.86 -8.49 -29.52
C SER A 25 0.71 -9.38 -29.07
N ALA A 26 -0.46 -8.81 -28.78
CA ALA A 26 -1.70 -9.54 -28.65
C ALA A 26 -2.76 -8.94 -29.56
N THR A 27 -3.44 -9.82 -30.27
CA THR A 27 -4.49 -9.60 -31.26
C THR A 27 -5.71 -8.92 -30.67
N THR A 28 -6.24 -7.96 -31.42
CA THR A 28 -7.46 -7.18 -31.11
C THR A 28 -8.71 -8.05 -31.20
N ASP A 29 -9.45 -8.13 -30.10
CA ASP A 29 -10.86 -8.50 -30.11
C ASP A 29 -11.68 -7.32 -29.57
N ASN A 30 -12.57 -6.79 -30.40
CA ASN A 30 -13.46 -5.67 -30.07
C ASN A 30 -14.65 -6.17 -29.25
N GLY A 31 -14.42 -6.38 -27.96
CA GLY A 31 -15.45 -6.74 -26.97
C GLY A 31 -15.85 -5.56 -26.09
N SER A 32 -17.12 -5.32 -26.01
CA SER A 32 -17.84 -4.37 -25.16
C SER A 32 -17.20 -4.11 -23.77
N ILE A 33 -17.00 -2.84 -23.40
CA ILE A 33 -16.42 -2.32 -22.13
C ILE A 33 -17.29 -2.67 -20.88
N ALA A 34 -18.24 -3.57 -20.96
CA ALA A 34 -19.16 -3.94 -19.88
C ALA A 34 -18.78 -5.23 -19.13
N GLY A 35 -17.55 -5.74 -19.25
CA GLY A 35 -17.06 -6.90 -18.50
C GLY A 35 -16.46 -6.50 -17.15
N GLY A 36 -17.26 -6.50 -16.08
CA GLY A 36 -16.75 -6.29 -14.72
C GLY A 36 -15.61 -7.29 -14.43
N LEU A 37 -14.45 -6.77 -13.97
CA LEU A 37 -13.29 -7.56 -13.63
C LEU A 37 -13.65 -8.65 -12.62
N LYS A 38 -13.31 -9.92 -12.95
CA LYS A 38 -13.65 -11.07 -12.11
C LYS A 38 -12.86 -11.03 -10.79
N GLU A 39 -13.57 -10.97 -9.68
CA GLU A 39 -12.94 -10.91 -8.35
C GLU A 39 -12.12 -12.16 -8.05
N THR A 40 -10.91 -11.97 -7.52
CA THR A 40 -10.05 -13.05 -7.03
C THR A 40 -10.63 -13.69 -5.78
N LYS A 41 -10.18 -14.92 -5.46
CA LYS A 41 -10.56 -15.58 -4.18
C LYS A 41 -10.21 -14.73 -2.94
N LYS A 42 -9.06 -14.05 -2.95
CA LYS A 42 -8.64 -13.14 -1.86
C LYS A 42 -9.64 -11.99 -1.67
N GLN A 43 -10.04 -11.36 -2.76
CA GLN A 43 -11.02 -10.27 -2.75
C GLN A 43 -12.39 -10.74 -2.24
N GLN A 44 -12.86 -11.92 -2.67
CA GLN A 44 -14.11 -12.50 -2.19
C GLN A 44 -14.07 -12.81 -0.68
N VAL A 45 -12.96 -13.34 -0.17
CA VAL A 45 -12.75 -13.60 1.27
C VAL A 45 -12.76 -12.29 2.05
N ALA A 46 -12.06 -11.26 1.58
CA ALA A 46 -12.03 -9.94 2.20
C ALA A 46 -13.43 -9.31 2.21
N ALA A 47 -14.15 -9.32 1.10
CA ALA A 47 -15.50 -8.80 0.98
C ALA A 47 -16.48 -9.49 1.94
N LYS A 48 -16.37 -10.81 2.09
CA LYS A 48 -17.23 -11.58 3.03
C LYS A 48 -16.89 -11.26 4.49
N ARG A 49 -15.61 -11.25 4.87
CA ARG A 49 -15.15 -11.03 6.25
C ARG A 49 -15.46 -9.61 6.72
N TRP A 50 -15.29 -8.63 5.85
CA TRP A 50 -15.39 -7.20 6.14
C TRP A 50 -16.66 -6.55 5.57
N LYS A 51 -17.70 -7.33 5.25
CA LYS A 51 -18.92 -6.83 4.59
C LYS A 51 -19.62 -5.68 5.33
N ASN A 52 -19.50 -5.66 6.68
CA ASN A 52 -20.12 -4.65 7.54
C ASN A 52 -19.14 -3.52 7.89
N PHE A 53 -17.90 -3.57 7.38
CA PHE A 53 -16.93 -2.50 7.54
C PHE A 53 -17.05 -1.53 6.37
N SER A 54 -17.08 -0.25 6.68
CA SER A 54 -16.90 0.84 5.71
C SER A 54 -16.10 1.96 6.35
N ILE A 55 -15.41 2.72 5.54
CA ILE A 55 -14.81 3.99 5.96
C ILE A 55 -15.96 4.92 6.35
N PRO A 56 -15.95 5.54 7.54
CA PRO A 56 -17.12 6.27 8.06
C PRO A 56 -17.65 7.36 7.13
N GLU A 57 -16.75 8.15 6.54
CA GLU A 57 -17.09 9.19 5.58
C GLU A 57 -15.98 9.30 4.53
N ILE A 58 -16.31 9.04 3.27
CA ILE A 58 -15.42 9.30 2.13
C ILE A 58 -15.91 10.58 1.45
N LYS A 59 -14.98 11.51 1.25
CA LYS A 59 -15.21 12.74 0.48
C LYS A 59 -14.31 12.70 -0.74
N PHE A 60 -14.91 12.30 -1.87
CA PHE A 60 -14.23 12.33 -3.15
C PHE A 60 -14.33 13.72 -3.79
N GLU A 61 -13.21 14.23 -4.27
CA GLU A 61 -13.14 15.50 -4.99
C GLU A 61 -12.21 15.37 -6.19
N ASP A 62 -12.68 15.73 -7.35
CA ASP A 62 -11.88 15.86 -8.55
C ASP A 62 -11.50 17.34 -8.76
N LYS A 63 -10.24 17.69 -8.48
CA LYS A 63 -9.70 19.04 -8.66
C LYS A 63 -9.13 19.28 -10.06
N ALA A 64 -9.14 18.26 -10.93
CA ALA A 64 -8.61 18.34 -12.28
C ALA A 64 -9.56 17.71 -13.34
N PRO A 65 -10.86 18.05 -13.34
CA PRO A 65 -11.89 17.36 -14.13
C PRO A 65 -11.68 17.48 -15.65
N GLN A 66 -10.89 18.45 -16.10
CA GLN A 66 -10.57 18.64 -17.52
C GLN A 66 -9.37 17.80 -17.98
N SER A 67 -8.58 17.25 -17.03
CA SER A 67 -7.42 16.43 -17.36
C SER A 67 -7.80 15.10 -18.01
N GLN A 68 -6.94 14.59 -18.89
CA GLN A 68 -7.16 13.29 -19.51
C GLN A 68 -7.16 12.17 -18.46
N GLY A 69 -6.28 12.25 -17.43
CA GLY A 69 -6.24 11.28 -16.37
C GLY A 69 -7.53 11.20 -15.55
N SER A 70 -8.16 12.35 -15.27
CA SER A 70 -9.46 12.38 -14.60
C SER A 70 -10.55 11.69 -15.44
N LYS A 71 -10.62 11.99 -16.73
CA LYS A 71 -11.58 11.35 -17.66
C LYS A 71 -11.41 9.83 -17.71
N ILE A 72 -10.15 9.35 -17.73
CA ILE A 72 -9.81 7.93 -17.68
C ILE A 72 -10.28 7.32 -16.34
N TYR A 73 -9.98 8.00 -15.23
CA TYR A 73 -10.37 7.53 -13.89
C TYR A 73 -11.88 7.35 -13.79
N HIS A 74 -12.68 8.37 -14.14
CA HIS A 74 -14.14 8.30 -14.06
C HIS A 74 -14.76 7.26 -14.99
N ALA A 75 -14.15 7.03 -16.15
CA ALA A 75 -14.61 5.97 -17.05
C ALA A 75 -14.42 4.56 -16.46
N LEU A 76 -13.36 4.35 -15.67
CA LEU A 76 -13.04 3.06 -15.05
C LEU A 76 -13.66 2.88 -13.67
N ILE A 77 -13.75 3.95 -12.90
CA ILE A 77 -14.20 3.96 -11.51
C ILE A 77 -15.37 4.94 -11.37
N PRO A 78 -16.56 4.57 -11.83
CA PRO A 78 -17.73 5.44 -11.77
C PRO A 78 -18.25 5.67 -10.35
N ASN A 79 -17.85 4.83 -9.39
CA ASN A 79 -18.20 4.97 -7.96
C ASN A 79 -16.92 4.86 -7.12
N PRO A 80 -16.20 5.96 -6.87
CA PRO A 80 -14.99 5.98 -6.08
C PRO A 80 -15.17 5.45 -4.65
N ASP A 81 -16.28 5.78 -3.99
CA ASP A 81 -16.54 5.35 -2.61
C ASP A 81 -16.64 3.84 -2.50
N ALA A 82 -17.36 3.21 -3.41
CA ALA A 82 -17.49 1.75 -3.45
C ALA A 82 -16.14 1.09 -3.76
N TYR A 83 -15.35 1.68 -4.67
CA TYR A 83 -14.02 1.18 -5.04
C TYR A 83 -13.05 1.28 -3.87
N ILE A 84 -12.97 2.43 -3.20
CA ILE A 84 -12.13 2.66 -2.02
C ILE A 84 -12.51 1.68 -0.90
N ASN A 85 -13.79 1.54 -0.59
CA ASN A 85 -14.27 0.60 0.43
C ASN A 85 -13.93 -0.87 0.09
N LYS A 86 -13.95 -1.24 -1.20
CA LYS A 86 -13.53 -2.57 -1.64
C LYS A 86 -12.05 -2.81 -1.35
N VAL A 87 -11.18 -1.88 -1.74
CA VAL A 87 -9.73 -1.98 -1.52
C VAL A 87 -9.39 -1.91 -0.01
N ALA A 88 -10.09 -1.07 0.76
CA ALA A 88 -9.93 -1.01 2.21
C ALA A 88 -10.18 -2.36 2.89
N ARG A 89 -11.16 -3.14 2.42
CA ARG A 89 -11.42 -4.49 2.95
C ARG A 89 -10.28 -5.46 2.66
N GLU A 90 -9.61 -5.33 1.53
CA GLU A 90 -8.42 -6.13 1.20
C GLU A 90 -7.26 -5.79 2.15
N VAL A 91 -7.00 -4.50 2.39
CA VAL A 91 -6.01 -4.02 3.36
C VAL A 91 -6.30 -4.56 4.76
N LEU A 92 -7.54 -4.38 5.24
CA LEU A 92 -7.96 -4.85 6.55
C LEU A 92 -7.85 -6.36 6.69
N ASN A 93 -8.16 -7.12 5.64
CA ASN A 93 -8.03 -8.58 5.65
C ASN A 93 -6.59 -9.04 5.78
N THR A 94 -5.64 -8.23 5.31
CA THR A 94 -4.21 -8.50 5.45
C THR A 94 -3.70 -8.12 6.83
N LEU A 95 -4.12 -6.98 7.38
CA LEU A 95 -3.60 -6.42 8.63
C LEU A 95 -4.30 -6.91 9.90
N TYR A 96 -5.54 -7.43 9.79
CA TYR A 96 -6.39 -7.75 10.94
C TYR A 96 -7.18 -9.05 10.74
N ARG A 97 -7.60 -9.66 11.85
CA ARG A 97 -8.46 -10.86 11.84
C ARG A 97 -9.93 -10.50 11.78
N SER A 98 -10.32 -9.41 12.43
CA SER A 98 -11.71 -9.02 12.56
C SER A 98 -11.86 -7.54 12.91
N GLN A 99 -13.09 -7.04 12.83
CA GLN A 99 -13.45 -5.68 13.29
C GLN A 99 -13.29 -5.46 14.81
N LYS A 100 -12.99 -6.53 15.58
CA LYS A 100 -12.75 -6.44 17.04
C LYS A 100 -11.29 -6.14 17.38
N ASP A 101 -10.40 -6.19 16.40
CA ASP A 101 -8.99 -5.87 16.59
C ASP A 101 -8.82 -4.36 16.80
N SER A 102 -7.67 -3.96 17.36
CA SER A 102 -7.35 -2.53 17.57
C SER A 102 -6.97 -1.85 16.25
N ILE A 103 -7.98 -1.56 15.44
CA ILE A 103 -7.82 -0.87 14.15
C ILE A 103 -7.74 0.64 14.39
N PRO A 104 -6.76 1.37 13.83
CA PRO A 104 -6.74 2.83 13.87
C PRO A 104 -8.04 3.42 13.34
N TYR A 105 -8.58 4.37 14.09
CA TYR A 105 -9.82 5.05 13.72
C TYR A 105 -9.53 6.42 13.10
N PHE A 106 -10.23 6.72 12.02
CA PHE A 106 -10.32 8.06 11.47
C PHE A 106 -11.78 8.39 11.13
N LYS A 107 -12.11 9.66 11.12
CA LYS A 107 -13.48 10.16 10.95
C LYS A 107 -13.84 10.30 9.48
N THR A 108 -12.93 10.90 8.70
CA THR A 108 -13.15 11.18 7.28
C THR A 108 -11.94 10.79 6.45
N LEU A 109 -12.18 10.35 5.23
CA LEU A 109 -11.18 10.22 4.18
C LEU A 109 -11.51 11.19 3.05
N HIS A 110 -10.67 12.18 2.84
CA HIS A 110 -10.71 13.06 1.67
C HIS A 110 -9.81 12.45 0.60
N TYR A 111 -10.40 11.94 -0.46
CA TYR A 111 -9.68 11.39 -1.60
C TYR A 111 -9.81 12.34 -2.79
N THR A 112 -8.67 12.86 -3.26
CA THR A 112 -8.65 13.88 -4.31
C THR A 112 -7.90 13.40 -5.55
N LEU A 113 -8.46 13.70 -6.72
CA LEU A 113 -7.71 13.67 -7.98
C LEU A 113 -7.11 15.06 -8.21
N GLU A 114 -5.79 15.12 -8.44
CA GLU A 114 -5.07 16.38 -8.63
C GLU A 114 -4.14 16.31 -9.83
N ASP A 115 -4.02 17.42 -10.57
CA ASP A 115 -3.02 17.54 -11.63
C ASP A 115 -1.66 17.92 -11.04
N GLY A 116 -1.07 16.95 -10.31
CA GLY A 116 0.17 17.11 -9.56
C GLY A 116 1.27 16.18 -10.04
N ASP A 117 2.50 16.52 -9.63
CA ASP A 117 3.65 15.64 -9.78
C ASP A 117 3.63 14.52 -8.73
N GLY A 118 4.38 13.45 -8.99
CA GLY A 118 4.37 12.25 -8.15
C GLY A 118 3.27 11.26 -8.53
N VAL A 119 2.96 10.36 -7.61
CA VAL A 119 1.95 9.31 -7.79
C VAL A 119 0.76 9.57 -6.89
N SER A 120 0.99 9.50 -5.58
CA SER A 120 0.00 9.64 -4.53
C SER A 120 0.70 10.00 -3.22
N ALA A 121 -0.04 10.45 -2.23
CA ALA A 121 0.44 10.54 -0.86
C ALA A 121 -0.73 10.58 0.12
N LYS A 122 -0.55 9.91 1.27
CA LYS A 122 -1.43 10.03 2.43
C LYS A 122 -0.97 11.16 3.34
N GLY A 123 -1.90 11.95 3.80
CA GLY A 123 -1.69 13.03 4.76
C GLY A 123 -2.84 13.18 5.74
N GLY A 124 -2.96 14.38 6.31
CA GLY A 124 -4.05 14.73 7.21
C GLY A 124 -3.67 14.63 8.68
N GLY A 125 -4.67 14.86 9.55
CA GLY A 125 -4.51 14.85 11.02
C GLY A 125 -5.83 15.03 11.72
N ASN A 126 -5.85 14.89 13.06
CA ASN A 126 -7.04 15.08 13.90
C ASN A 126 -8.26 14.22 13.43
N GLY A 127 -8.00 13.00 13.01
CA GLY A 127 -9.03 12.10 12.54
C GLY A 127 -9.49 12.36 11.09
N ASN A 128 -8.92 13.34 10.40
CA ASN A 128 -9.18 13.57 8.98
C ASN A 128 -7.97 13.09 8.18
N VAL A 129 -8.17 12.07 7.36
CA VAL A 129 -7.16 11.53 6.46
C VAL A 129 -7.34 12.14 5.08
N THR A 130 -6.25 12.46 4.41
CA THR A 130 -6.25 12.88 3.01
C THR A 130 -5.43 11.89 2.19
N ILE A 131 -5.89 11.57 1.00
CA ILE A 131 -5.12 10.86 -0.02
C ILE A 131 -5.30 11.66 -1.31
N PHE A 132 -4.20 12.12 -1.91
CA PHE A 132 -4.26 12.62 -3.27
C PHE A 132 -3.79 11.54 -4.26
N TYR A 133 -4.33 11.53 -5.47
CA TYR A 133 -3.89 10.69 -6.57
C TYR A 133 -3.69 11.51 -7.83
N SER A 134 -2.52 11.40 -8.44
CA SER A 134 -2.11 12.22 -9.58
C SER A 134 -2.81 11.79 -10.87
N THR A 135 -3.55 12.71 -11.49
CA THR A 135 -4.14 12.50 -12.81
C THR A 135 -3.08 12.33 -13.91
N ARG A 136 -1.89 12.93 -13.73
CA ARG A 136 -0.75 12.70 -14.64
C ARG A 136 -0.24 11.28 -14.55
N HIS A 137 -0.22 10.68 -13.34
CA HIS A 137 0.17 9.29 -13.16
C HIS A 137 -0.84 8.34 -13.78
N ILE A 138 -2.14 8.60 -13.60
CA ILE A 138 -3.23 7.85 -14.24
C ILE A 138 -3.07 7.88 -15.76
N GLN A 139 -2.87 9.05 -16.34
CA GLN A 139 -2.67 9.20 -17.78
C GLN A 139 -1.42 8.46 -18.28
N LYS A 140 -0.30 8.52 -17.56
CA LYS A 140 0.94 7.78 -17.88
C LYS A 140 0.75 6.27 -17.82
N SER A 141 -0.14 5.78 -16.96
CA SER A 141 -0.46 4.36 -16.84
C SER A 141 -1.36 3.85 -17.96
N PHE A 142 -2.07 4.74 -18.66
CA PHE A 142 -2.97 4.42 -19.77
C PHE A 142 -2.23 4.29 -21.11
N VAL A 143 -1.30 3.34 -21.17
CA VAL A 143 -0.52 3.04 -22.38
C VAL A 143 -1.33 2.13 -23.29
N ASN A 144 -1.38 2.46 -24.60
CA ASN A 144 -2.10 1.69 -25.62
C ASN A 144 -3.60 1.47 -25.31
N ASN A 145 -4.22 2.42 -24.62
CA ASN A 145 -5.62 2.32 -24.16
C ASN A 145 -5.89 1.13 -23.24
N ASP A 146 -4.87 0.67 -22.51
CA ASP A 146 -4.96 -0.46 -21.59
C ASP A 146 -5.64 -0.04 -20.28
N THR A 147 -6.93 -0.27 -20.20
CA THR A 147 -7.77 -0.01 -19.03
C THR A 147 -7.45 -0.94 -17.86
N ALA A 148 -7.07 -2.19 -18.12
CA ALA A 148 -6.72 -3.16 -17.09
C ALA A 148 -5.43 -2.75 -16.36
N ARG A 149 -4.48 -2.18 -17.09
CA ARG A 149 -3.25 -1.62 -16.50
C ARG A 149 -3.56 -0.43 -15.58
N VAL A 150 -4.46 0.47 -15.97
CA VAL A 150 -4.85 1.60 -15.11
C VAL A 150 -5.58 1.13 -13.86
N ASP A 151 -6.50 0.18 -13.98
CA ASP A 151 -7.19 -0.40 -12.81
C ASP A 151 -6.20 -1.09 -11.87
N PHE A 152 -5.27 -1.88 -12.40
CA PHE A 152 -4.21 -2.55 -11.65
C PHE A 152 -3.36 -1.54 -10.87
N GLU A 153 -2.90 -0.48 -11.53
CA GLU A 153 -2.07 0.55 -10.90
C GLU A 153 -2.86 1.36 -9.87
N THR A 154 -4.09 1.78 -10.19
CA THR A 154 -4.97 2.53 -9.27
C THR A 154 -5.27 1.70 -8.02
N ARG A 155 -5.57 0.41 -8.19
CA ARG A 155 -5.76 -0.51 -7.07
C ARG A 155 -4.47 -0.67 -6.25
N GLY A 156 -3.33 -0.82 -6.92
CA GLY A 156 -2.02 -0.96 -6.27
C GLY A 156 -1.66 0.28 -5.44
N VAL A 157 -1.88 1.48 -5.97
CA VAL A 157 -1.71 2.74 -5.24
C VAL A 157 -2.65 2.81 -4.03
N LEU A 158 -3.92 2.48 -4.20
CA LEU A 158 -4.87 2.48 -3.08
C LEU A 158 -4.54 1.42 -2.01
N LEU A 159 -4.03 0.25 -2.37
CA LEU A 159 -3.54 -0.74 -1.39
C LEU A 159 -2.44 -0.15 -0.51
N HIS A 160 -1.51 0.61 -1.10
CA HIS A 160 -0.44 1.29 -0.38
C HIS A 160 -0.98 2.40 0.53
N GLU A 161 -1.70 3.36 -0.02
CA GLU A 161 -2.17 4.55 0.73
C GLU A 161 -3.19 4.21 1.83
N LEU A 162 -4.10 3.27 1.56
CA LEU A 162 -5.03 2.81 2.58
C LEU A 162 -4.34 1.97 3.67
N THR A 163 -3.20 1.35 3.38
CA THR A 163 -2.39 0.72 4.42
C THR A 163 -1.92 1.76 5.42
N HIS A 164 -1.47 2.93 4.99
CA HIS A 164 -1.12 4.02 5.91
C HIS A 164 -2.30 4.52 6.76
N CYS A 165 -3.54 4.31 6.33
CA CYS A 165 -4.72 4.66 7.14
C CYS A 165 -4.98 3.64 8.25
N PHE A 166 -4.60 2.38 8.04
CA PHE A 166 -4.98 1.28 8.92
C PHE A 166 -3.81 0.57 9.61
N GLN A 167 -2.56 0.78 9.19
CA GLN A 167 -1.41 0.17 9.87
C GLN A 167 -1.18 0.80 11.24
N LEU A 168 -0.64 0.00 12.15
CA LEU A 168 -0.21 0.45 13.46
C LEU A 168 1.18 1.10 13.36
N GLU A 169 1.49 2.02 14.26
CA GLU A 169 2.75 2.76 14.25
C GLU A 169 3.69 2.26 15.35
N PRO A 170 4.98 2.00 15.03
CA PRO A 170 5.96 1.54 16.00
C PRO A 170 6.24 2.61 17.06
N LYS A 171 6.36 2.20 18.33
CA LYS A 171 6.54 3.10 19.47
C LYS A 171 8.00 3.16 19.91
N GLY A 172 8.40 4.33 20.48
CA GLY A 172 9.72 4.52 21.06
C GLY A 172 10.87 4.64 20.05
N VAL A 173 10.57 4.85 18.77
CA VAL A 173 11.57 4.97 17.67
C VAL A 173 11.45 6.26 16.88
N GLY A 174 10.88 7.31 17.49
CA GLY A 174 10.69 8.61 16.82
C GLY A 174 9.47 8.61 15.90
N ASP A 175 9.55 9.37 14.81
CA ASP A 175 8.45 9.59 13.86
C ASP A 175 8.92 9.45 12.41
N TYR A 176 7.98 9.54 11.47
CA TYR A 176 8.19 9.38 10.04
C TYR A 176 9.26 10.32 9.46
N GLY A 177 9.31 11.57 9.93
CA GLY A 177 10.25 12.58 9.41
C GLY A 177 11.64 12.53 10.04
N SER A 178 11.80 11.86 11.18
CA SER A 178 13.01 11.92 11.99
C SER A 178 13.76 10.60 12.12
N ASN A 179 13.12 9.47 11.82
CA ASN A 179 13.72 8.16 12.06
C ASN A 179 13.52 7.17 10.90
N LYS A 180 14.65 6.71 10.35
CA LYS A 180 14.65 5.76 9.23
C LYS A 180 13.97 4.42 9.57
N THR A 181 14.08 3.93 10.81
CA THR A 181 13.42 2.68 11.24
C THR A 181 11.90 2.82 11.22
N PHE A 182 11.39 3.95 11.73
CA PHE A 182 9.96 4.27 11.67
C PHE A 182 9.48 4.37 10.23
N TRP A 183 10.14 5.20 9.42
CA TRP A 183 9.83 5.38 8.00
C TRP A 183 9.83 4.06 7.24
N CYS A 184 10.86 3.24 7.44
CA CYS A 184 11.00 1.95 6.76
C CYS A 184 9.89 0.96 7.15
N PHE A 185 9.46 0.93 8.43
CA PHE A 185 8.31 0.14 8.86
C PHE A 185 7.05 0.60 8.14
N ILE A 186 6.79 1.91 8.10
CA ILE A 186 5.57 2.49 7.52
C ILE A 186 5.47 2.20 6.03
N GLU A 187 6.51 2.56 5.25
CA GLU A 187 6.51 2.38 3.80
C GLU A 187 6.64 0.92 3.38
N GLY A 188 7.46 0.17 4.12
CA GLY A 188 7.64 -1.25 3.87
C GLY A 188 6.39 -2.07 4.12
N MET A 189 5.62 -1.73 5.16
CA MET A 189 4.34 -2.38 5.46
C MET A 189 3.29 -2.09 4.39
N ALA A 190 3.26 -0.85 3.89
CA ALA A 190 2.35 -0.45 2.82
C ALA A 190 2.62 -1.24 1.53
N ASP A 191 3.87 -1.35 1.14
CA ASP A 191 4.24 -2.16 -0.02
C ASP A 191 4.10 -3.67 0.24
N ALA A 192 4.31 -4.17 1.46
CA ALA A 192 4.06 -5.57 1.79
C ALA A 192 2.57 -5.95 1.62
N VAL A 193 1.66 -5.07 2.03
CA VAL A 193 0.21 -5.25 1.80
C VAL A 193 -0.10 -5.21 0.30
N ARG A 194 0.51 -4.30 -0.45
CA ARG A 194 0.38 -4.22 -1.91
C ARG A 194 0.86 -5.52 -2.58
N VAL A 195 2.04 -6.05 -2.21
CA VAL A 195 2.55 -7.36 -2.70
C VAL A 195 1.60 -8.49 -2.34
N ALA A 196 1.19 -8.59 -1.07
CA ALA A 196 0.34 -9.67 -0.57
C ALA A 196 -1.05 -9.72 -1.25
N ASN A 197 -1.48 -8.62 -1.85
CA ASN A 197 -2.75 -8.49 -2.58
C ASN A 197 -2.55 -8.40 -4.11
N ASP A 198 -1.44 -8.89 -4.62
CA ASP A 198 -1.15 -8.96 -6.06
C ASP A 198 -1.21 -7.56 -6.75
N GLY A 199 -0.71 -6.53 -6.07
CA GLY A 199 -0.69 -5.13 -6.56
C GLY A 199 0.62 -4.72 -7.22
N PHE A 200 1.57 -5.67 -7.41
CA PHE A 200 2.78 -5.55 -8.20
C PHE A 200 2.90 -6.73 -9.17
N HIS A 201 3.69 -6.59 -10.22
CA HIS A 201 3.90 -7.64 -11.23
C HIS A 201 4.93 -8.72 -10.79
N GLY A 202 4.91 -9.11 -9.52
CA GLY A 202 5.77 -10.16 -8.99
C GLY A 202 7.26 -9.83 -9.14
N GLU A 203 8.05 -10.77 -9.64
CA GLU A 203 9.51 -10.61 -9.79
C GLU A 203 9.94 -9.43 -10.67
N GLN A 204 9.10 -8.96 -11.59
CA GLN A 204 9.42 -7.80 -12.43
C GLN A 204 9.52 -6.50 -11.63
N ASP A 205 8.75 -6.37 -10.58
CA ASP A 205 8.72 -5.19 -9.72
C ASP A 205 9.58 -5.32 -8.47
N ARG A 206 10.10 -6.53 -8.20
CA ARG A 206 10.98 -6.81 -7.07
C ARG A 206 12.36 -6.16 -7.28
N PRO A 207 12.81 -5.27 -6.39
CA PRO A 207 14.16 -4.75 -6.46
C PRO A 207 15.17 -5.84 -6.05
N LYS A 208 16.31 -5.87 -6.72
CA LYS A 208 17.43 -6.78 -6.41
C LYS A 208 18.46 -6.10 -5.54
N GLY A 209 19.14 -6.87 -4.68
CA GLY A 209 20.13 -6.33 -3.74
C GLY A 209 19.49 -5.43 -2.68
N GLY A 210 20.19 -4.35 -2.29
CA GLY A 210 19.73 -3.41 -1.28
C GLY A 210 19.65 -3.99 0.12
N ASN A 211 18.78 -3.43 0.95
CA ASN A 211 18.57 -3.84 2.34
C ASN A 211 17.10 -3.73 2.73
N TYR A 212 16.62 -4.59 3.66
CA TYR A 212 15.26 -4.49 4.21
C TYR A 212 14.97 -3.15 4.91
N LYS A 213 16.00 -2.38 5.25
CA LYS A 213 15.90 -1.02 5.82
C LYS A 213 15.81 0.08 4.75
N ASP A 214 15.68 -0.27 3.48
CA ASP A 214 15.58 0.71 2.40
C ASP A 214 14.13 1.13 2.10
N GLY A 215 13.16 0.56 2.82
CA GLY A 215 11.75 0.92 2.71
C GLY A 215 11.08 0.42 1.42
N TYR A 216 9.86 0.87 1.20
CA TYR A 216 9.08 0.55 -0.02
C TYR A 216 9.21 -0.91 -0.44
N ARG A 217 9.45 -1.17 -1.75
CA ARG A 217 9.51 -2.51 -2.33
C ARG A 217 10.61 -3.40 -1.73
N TYR A 218 11.75 -2.86 -1.31
CA TYR A 218 12.79 -3.67 -0.65
C TYR A 218 12.26 -4.34 0.61
N THR A 219 11.69 -3.56 1.50
CA THR A 219 11.06 -4.06 2.72
C THR A 219 9.78 -4.83 2.41
N GLY A 220 8.95 -4.32 1.50
CA GLY A 220 7.65 -4.89 1.15
C GLY A 220 7.73 -6.31 0.64
N TYR A 221 8.61 -6.58 -0.32
CA TYR A 221 8.82 -7.93 -0.85
C TYR A 221 9.39 -8.89 0.18
N PHE A 222 10.32 -8.42 1.02
CA PHE A 222 10.86 -9.21 2.12
C PHE A 222 9.79 -9.63 3.13
N LEU A 223 8.98 -8.70 3.61
CA LEU A 223 7.91 -9.00 4.57
C LEU A 223 6.84 -9.94 3.96
N ALA A 224 6.50 -9.72 2.68
CA ALA A 224 5.57 -10.60 1.97
C ALA A 224 6.15 -12.01 1.77
N TRP A 225 7.45 -12.13 1.51
CA TRP A 225 8.14 -13.42 1.44
C TRP A 225 8.11 -14.15 2.78
N LEU A 226 8.31 -13.46 3.90
CA LEU A 226 8.16 -14.05 5.23
C LEU A 226 6.73 -14.60 5.45
N GLN A 227 5.71 -13.88 5.00
CA GLN A 227 4.33 -14.38 5.06
C GLN A 227 4.13 -15.63 4.20
N GLN A 228 4.74 -15.71 3.04
CA GLN A 228 4.58 -16.85 2.12
C GLN A 228 5.34 -18.10 2.59
N THR A 229 6.50 -17.92 3.21
CA THR A 229 7.45 -19.02 3.47
C THR A 229 7.58 -19.40 4.93
N LYS A 230 7.34 -18.51 5.86
CA LYS A 230 7.54 -18.74 7.30
C LYS A 230 6.23 -18.83 8.06
N ASP A 231 5.32 -17.87 7.87
CA ASP A 231 4.06 -17.84 8.61
C ASP A 231 2.97 -17.10 7.79
N PRO A 232 1.88 -17.75 7.38
CA PRO A 232 0.81 -17.13 6.61
C PRO A 232 0.11 -15.95 7.33
N GLU A 233 0.27 -15.84 8.65
CA GLU A 233 -0.23 -14.74 9.48
C GLU A 233 0.82 -13.66 9.75
N PHE A 234 2.00 -13.73 9.10
CA PHE A 234 3.15 -12.89 9.46
C PHE A 234 2.84 -11.40 9.39
N LEU A 235 2.31 -10.87 8.28
CA LEU A 235 2.04 -9.43 8.13
C LEU A 235 1.09 -8.91 9.22
N ARG A 236 0.09 -9.70 9.58
CA ARG A 236 -0.84 -9.37 10.66
C ARG A 236 -0.15 -9.32 12.02
N LYS A 237 0.66 -10.33 12.34
CA LYS A 237 1.45 -10.37 13.58
C LYS A 237 2.45 -9.23 13.61
N PHE A 238 3.15 -9.00 12.50
CA PHE A 238 4.16 -7.95 12.39
C PHE A 238 3.55 -6.55 12.57
N ASN A 239 2.41 -6.24 11.94
CA ASN A 239 1.65 -5.03 12.21
C ASN A 239 1.33 -4.88 13.71
N HIS A 240 0.94 -5.97 14.37
CA HIS A 240 0.55 -5.97 15.79
C HIS A 240 1.73 -5.76 16.73
N THR A 241 2.98 -6.05 16.32
CA THR A 241 4.19 -5.80 17.14
C THR A 241 4.33 -4.33 17.51
N ALA A 242 3.79 -3.41 16.71
CA ALA A 242 3.78 -1.97 16.99
C ALA A 242 3.04 -1.60 18.30
N LEU A 243 2.07 -2.42 18.73
CA LEU A 243 1.39 -2.24 20.02
C LEU A 243 2.11 -2.93 21.19
N GLN A 244 2.95 -3.92 20.90
CA GLN A 244 3.51 -4.84 21.90
C GLN A 244 4.94 -4.46 22.30
N LEU A 245 5.67 -3.75 21.43
CA LEU A 245 7.06 -3.39 21.62
C LEU A 245 7.22 -1.87 21.87
N ASN A 246 8.00 -1.53 22.91
CA ASN A 246 8.37 -0.15 23.21
C ASN A 246 9.70 -0.12 23.99
N PRO A 247 10.85 0.29 23.39
CA PRO A 247 10.97 0.71 22.00
C PRO A 247 10.82 -0.47 21.00
N TRP A 248 10.27 -0.18 19.85
CA TRP A 248 10.16 -1.15 18.76
C TRP A 248 11.53 -1.38 18.09
N SER A 249 11.82 -2.61 17.69
CA SER A 249 12.99 -2.91 16.86
C SER A 249 12.70 -4.08 15.91
N TRP A 250 13.45 -4.12 14.80
CA TRP A 250 13.33 -5.17 13.79
C TRP A 250 13.50 -6.56 14.40
N ASP A 251 14.58 -6.78 15.15
CA ASP A 251 14.86 -8.10 15.74
C ASP A 251 13.81 -8.52 16.76
N ALA A 252 13.39 -7.60 17.64
CA ALA A 252 12.34 -7.90 18.60
C ALA A 252 11.00 -8.25 17.91
N ALA A 253 10.68 -7.54 16.83
CA ALA A 253 9.48 -7.83 16.04
C ALA A 253 9.57 -9.19 15.33
N MET A 254 10.73 -9.51 14.71
CA MET A 254 10.94 -10.81 14.07
C MET A 254 10.85 -11.95 15.09
N GLN A 255 11.48 -11.80 16.27
CA GLN A 255 11.41 -12.80 17.32
C GLN A 255 10.00 -13.00 17.87
N LEU A 256 9.23 -11.93 18.00
CA LEU A 256 7.85 -12.00 18.45
C LEU A 256 6.94 -12.72 17.44
N CYS A 257 7.22 -12.55 16.15
CA CYS A 257 6.44 -13.17 15.07
C CYS A 257 6.84 -14.61 14.78
N LEU A 258 8.16 -14.91 14.77
CA LEU A 258 8.73 -16.16 14.21
C LEU A 258 9.47 -17.02 15.24
N GLY A 259 9.65 -16.53 16.47
CA GLY A 259 10.30 -17.26 17.55
C GLY A 259 11.68 -16.73 17.93
N LYS A 260 12.16 -17.20 19.11
CA LYS A 260 13.45 -16.78 19.66
C LYS A 260 14.62 -17.18 18.74
N GLY A 261 15.63 -16.34 18.70
CA GLY A 261 16.89 -16.60 18.00
C GLY A 261 16.92 -16.16 16.54
N VAL A 262 15.79 -15.78 15.94
CA VAL A 262 15.80 -15.17 14.61
C VAL A 262 16.24 -13.71 14.68
N THR A 263 16.94 -13.25 13.66
CA THR A 263 17.30 -11.83 13.47
C THR A 263 16.81 -11.34 12.14
N ALA A 264 16.53 -10.04 12.02
CA ALA A 264 16.11 -9.45 10.77
C ALA A 264 17.19 -9.58 9.68
N ASP A 265 18.46 -9.40 10.04
CA ASP A 265 19.60 -9.57 9.11
C ASP A 265 19.73 -11.04 8.65
N GLY A 266 19.55 -12.01 9.53
CA GLY A 266 19.57 -13.44 9.17
C GLY A 266 18.43 -13.82 8.22
N LEU A 267 17.22 -13.35 8.50
CA LEU A 267 16.06 -13.57 7.62
C LEU A 267 16.21 -12.85 6.27
N TRP A 268 16.82 -11.65 6.26
CA TRP A 268 17.13 -10.94 5.02
C TRP A 268 18.14 -11.71 4.17
N HIS A 269 19.18 -12.27 4.80
CA HIS A 269 20.14 -13.13 4.10
C HIS A 269 19.45 -14.36 3.48
N GLU A 270 18.60 -15.06 4.24
CA GLU A 270 17.81 -16.18 3.71
C GLU A 270 16.94 -15.76 2.52
N TYR A 271 16.29 -14.60 2.61
CA TYR A 271 15.50 -14.04 1.52
C TYR A 271 16.34 -13.80 0.26
N GLN A 272 17.50 -13.16 0.40
CA GLN A 272 18.39 -12.87 -0.73
C GLN A 272 18.89 -14.16 -1.40
N VAL A 273 19.25 -15.19 -0.62
CA VAL A 273 19.62 -16.52 -1.15
C VAL A 273 18.44 -17.14 -1.88
N ALA A 274 17.25 -17.15 -1.27
CA ALA A 274 16.05 -17.72 -1.88
C ALA A 274 15.64 -17.05 -3.19
N MET A 275 15.91 -15.74 -3.31
CA MET A 275 15.64 -14.96 -4.52
C MET A 275 16.78 -15.01 -5.55
N GLY A 276 17.92 -15.65 -5.22
CA GLY A 276 19.10 -15.72 -6.09
C GLY A 276 19.84 -14.39 -6.24
N ASP A 277 19.67 -13.46 -5.31
CA ASP A 277 20.39 -12.17 -5.30
C ASP A 277 21.81 -12.32 -4.79
N ILE A 278 22.06 -13.32 -3.95
CA ILE A 278 23.38 -13.75 -3.45
C ILE A 278 23.50 -15.27 -3.50
N LYS A 279 24.77 -15.77 -3.41
CA LYS A 279 25.09 -17.20 -3.41
C LYS A 279 25.17 -17.77 -2.01
#